data_942e07ce9daace33e5561894767f2f7a
#
_entry.id   942e07ce9daace33e5561894767f2f7a
#
_cell.length_a   1.000
_cell.length_b   1.000
_cell.length_c   1.000
_cell.angle_alpha   90.00
_cell.angle_beta   90.00
_cell.angle_gamma   90.00
#
_symmetry.space_group_name_H-M   'P 1'
#
loop_
_entity.id
_entity.type
_entity.pdbx_description
1 polymer ?
#
loop_
_entity_poly.entity_id
_entity_poly.type
_entity_poly.pdbx_seq_one_letter_code
_entity_poly.pdbx_strand_id
1 'polypeptide(L)'
;SRGLGDVYKRQDPNNIPEDSPVAIANISDQRMTIVTTDPTKRYYYTLVFNDKYRVKIATRNVNIPGIQNFRDMGGYPSYPTKKRVRWGMLYRSAQIDSLECYSRRELKNIGIKTIIDLRSESELRGHTPLQQGFNVIHVPIKTGDMEDILKGIQEQKIKSDTVYRMVERMNRELVMNYHKEYRQIFDILLNSTNYPVVIHCSSGKGRTGIASALILASLGVNSDIIMEDYRLSNDYFNIPSASSYAYNLPARSQEAITTIYSAREDFLNAAKEEIERRYGDVDTYLQRAIGLTKEEIKKLQSILLVKND
;
A
#
# COMPACT_ATOMS: atom_id res chain seq x y z
N SER A 1 21.42 -11.37 -33.12
CA SER A 1 21.16 -10.00 -32.68
C SER A 1 21.59 -9.87 -31.22
N ARG A 2 22.49 -8.99 -30.93
CA ARG A 2 22.88 -8.67 -29.55
C ARG A 2 21.71 -7.95 -28.94
N GLY A 3 21.04 -8.58 -27.95
CA GLY A 3 19.95 -7.96 -27.20
C GLY A 3 20.51 -6.81 -26.38
N LEU A 4 20.29 -5.57 -26.82
CA LEU A 4 20.61 -4.36 -26.07
C LEU A 4 19.38 -3.92 -25.30
N GLY A 5 19.60 -3.52 -24.06
CA GLY A 5 18.61 -2.88 -23.21
C GLY A 5 18.99 -1.42 -22.96
N ASP A 6 18.13 -0.51 -23.35
CA ASP A 6 18.27 0.93 -23.07
C ASP A 6 17.43 1.28 -21.85
N VAL A 7 17.97 2.14 -20.99
CA VAL A 7 17.29 2.61 -19.79
C VAL A 7 17.09 4.12 -19.88
N TYR A 8 15.84 4.55 -19.80
CA TYR A 8 15.45 5.96 -19.76
C TYR A 8 14.92 6.31 -18.37
N LYS A 9 15.20 7.52 -17.90
CA LYS A 9 14.92 7.98 -16.53
C LYS A 9 14.23 9.33 -16.55
N ARG A 10 13.11 9.47 -15.83
CA ARG A 10 12.39 10.73 -15.65
C ARG A 10 11.74 10.78 -14.26
N GLN A 11 11.30 11.96 -13.86
CA GLN A 11 10.55 12.17 -12.61
C GLN A 11 9.04 12.00 -12.79
N ASP A 12 8.52 12.13 -14.00
CA ASP A 12 7.11 11.90 -14.33
C ASP A 12 6.92 10.50 -14.91
N PRO A 13 6.16 9.61 -14.23
CA PRO A 13 5.95 8.25 -14.71
C PRO A 13 5.11 8.16 -15.98
N ASN A 14 4.35 9.21 -16.30
CA ASN A 14 3.49 9.27 -17.48
C ASN A 14 4.18 9.88 -18.70
N ASN A 15 5.36 10.45 -18.52
CA ASN A 15 6.13 11.10 -19.58
C ASN A 15 7.61 10.78 -19.44
N ILE A 16 8.03 9.69 -20.05
CA ILE A 16 9.44 9.25 -20.09
C ILE A 16 9.88 9.24 -21.56
N PRO A 17 10.35 10.40 -22.10
CA PRO A 17 10.84 10.44 -23.48
C PRO A 17 12.05 9.53 -23.70
N GLU A 18 12.07 8.85 -24.82
CA GLU A 18 13.15 7.95 -25.23
C GLU A 18 14.18 8.68 -26.11
N ASP A 19 14.63 9.83 -25.64
CA ASP A 19 15.55 10.72 -26.39
C ASP A 19 17.03 10.50 -26.05
N SER A 20 17.32 10.09 -24.82
CA SER A 20 18.68 9.86 -24.34
C SER A 20 18.69 8.83 -23.22
N PRO A 21 19.18 7.61 -23.46
CA PRO A 21 19.26 6.61 -22.41
C PRO A 21 20.29 7.00 -21.34
N VAL A 22 19.96 6.77 -20.06
CA VAL A 22 20.89 6.97 -18.94
C VAL A 22 21.86 5.79 -18.79
N ALA A 23 21.52 4.65 -19.36
CA ALA A 23 22.37 3.47 -19.37
C ALA A 23 21.98 2.53 -20.52
N ILE A 24 22.95 1.75 -21.00
CA ILE A 24 22.76 0.72 -22.01
C ILE A 24 23.45 -0.56 -21.51
N ALA A 25 22.74 -1.69 -21.57
CA ALA A 25 23.29 -2.97 -21.15
C ALA A 25 22.96 -4.09 -22.15
N ASN A 26 23.75 -5.14 -22.13
CA ASN A 26 23.40 -6.40 -22.79
C ASN A 26 22.39 -7.16 -21.89
N ILE A 27 21.44 -7.84 -22.50
CA ILE A 27 20.48 -8.69 -21.79
C ILE A 27 21.19 -9.77 -20.95
N SER A 28 22.34 -10.22 -21.41
CA SER A 28 23.17 -11.21 -20.71
C SER A 28 23.76 -10.71 -19.39
N ASP A 29 23.85 -9.40 -19.17
CA ASP A 29 24.48 -8.85 -17.97
C ASP A 29 23.64 -9.08 -16.70
N GLN A 30 22.33 -9.29 -16.85
CA GLN A 30 21.37 -9.60 -15.78
C GLN A 30 21.30 -8.57 -14.65
N ARG A 31 22.19 -7.58 -14.63
CA ARG A 31 22.27 -6.55 -13.61
C ARG A 31 22.77 -5.24 -14.22
N MET A 32 22.18 -4.14 -13.78
CA MET A 32 22.64 -2.81 -14.07
C MET A 32 22.52 -1.93 -12.83
N THR A 33 23.52 -1.10 -12.61
CA THR A 33 23.51 -0.11 -11.52
C THR A 33 23.40 1.28 -12.12
N ILE A 34 22.41 2.05 -11.66
CA ILE A 34 22.22 3.45 -12.03
C ILE A 34 22.38 4.28 -10.78
N VAL A 35 23.29 5.26 -10.84
CA VAL A 35 23.52 6.20 -9.73
C VAL A 35 22.58 7.39 -9.89
N THR A 36 21.85 7.71 -8.84
CA THR A 36 21.01 8.91 -8.77
C THR A 36 21.75 9.98 -8.00
N THR A 37 21.86 11.19 -8.56
CA THR A 37 22.58 12.31 -7.97
C THR A 37 21.76 13.09 -6.94
N ASP A 38 20.44 12.99 -6.99
CA ASP A 38 19.54 13.66 -6.07
C ASP A 38 18.62 12.63 -5.35
N PRO A 39 18.95 12.25 -4.11
CA PRO A 39 18.17 11.27 -3.36
C PRO A 39 16.80 11.80 -2.88
N THR A 40 16.54 13.13 -2.99
CA THR A 40 15.26 13.74 -2.61
C THR A 40 14.20 13.62 -3.69
N LYS A 41 14.60 13.26 -4.90
CA LYS A 41 13.70 13.11 -6.05
C LYS A 41 13.42 11.66 -6.34
N ARG A 42 12.16 11.38 -6.70
CA ARG A 42 11.76 10.07 -7.15
C ARG A 42 11.88 9.96 -8.65
N TYR A 43 12.41 8.84 -9.13
CA TYR A 43 12.61 8.59 -10.55
C TYR A 43 11.87 7.35 -11.01
N TYR A 44 11.42 7.41 -12.26
CA TYR A 44 10.79 6.32 -12.98
C TYR A 44 11.64 5.99 -14.20
N TYR A 45 11.67 4.72 -14.55
CA TYR A 45 12.53 4.22 -15.62
C TYR A 45 11.70 3.48 -16.65
N THR A 46 12.07 3.64 -17.92
CA THR A 46 11.61 2.77 -18.98
C THR A 46 12.80 1.93 -19.44
N LEU A 47 12.64 0.62 -19.38
CA LEU A 47 13.56 -0.33 -19.96
C LEU A 47 13.07 -0.69 -21.35
N VAL A 48 13.91 -0.52 -22.36
CA VAL A 48 13.61 -0.85 -23.75
C VAL A 48 14.52 -1.99 -24.20
N PHE A 49 13.93 -3.12 -24.57
CA PHE A 49 14.66 -4.29 -25.05
C PHE A 49 14.48 -4.45 -26.56
N ASN A 50 15.59 -4.49 -27.28
CA ASN A 50 15.62 -4.67 -28.75
C ASN A 50 14.74 -3.66 -29.50
N ASP A 51 14.66 -2.42 -29.05
CA ASP A 51 13.81 -1.36 -29.60
C ASP A 51 12.31 -1.72 -29.72
N LYS A 52 11.90 -2.79 -29.07
CA LYS A 52 10.55 -3.35 -29.24
C LYS A 52 9.78 -3.52 -27.94
N TYR A 53 10.41 -4.03 -26.90
CA TYR A 53 9.75 -4.34 -25.65
C TYR A 53 10.06 -3.29 -24.60
N ARG A 54 9.02 -2.73 -23.99
CA ARG A 54 9.13 -1.67 -22.97
C ARG A 54 8.54 -2.11 -21.66
N VAL A 55 9.23 -1.77 -20.57
CA VAL A 55 8.75 -1.98 -19.19
C VAL A 55 9.06 -0.74 -18.38
N LYS A 56 8.04 -0.18 -17.72
CA LYS A 56 8.21 0.89 -16.76
C LYS A 56 8.45 0.30 -15.37
N ILE A 57 9.47 0.77 -14.69
CA ILE A 57 9.82 0.34 -13.34
C ILE A 57 10.12 1.54 -12.44
N ALA A 58 9.95 1.33 -11.15
CA ALA A 58 10.34 2.27 -10.10
C ALA A 58 10.70 1.50 -8.84
N THR A 59 11.29 2.19 -7.86
CA THR A 59 11.42 1.63 -6.52
C THR A 59 10.04 1.61 -5.87
N ARG A 60 9.65 0.48 -5.28
CA ARG A 60 8.34 0.38 -4.61
C ARG A 60 8.34 1.15 -3.31
N ASN A 61 9.33 0.92 -2.46
CA ASN A 61 9.49 1.64 -1.21
C ASN A 61 9.96 3.07 -1.47
N VAL A 62 9.35 4.03 -0.77
CA VAL A 62 9.75 5.43 -0.79
C VAL A 62 10.15 5.83 0.63
N ASN A 63 11.41 6.18 0.83
CA ASN A 63 11.91 6.58 2.13
C ASN A 63 11.58 8.04 2.41
N ILE A 64 10.62 8.27 3.31
CA ILE A 64 10.29 9.59 3.84
C ILE A 64 10.50 9.53 5.36
N PRO A 65 11.47 10.26 5.92
CA PRO A 65 11.69 10.25 7.37
C PRO A 65 10.42 10.62 8.14
N GLY A 66 10.10 9.83 9.16
CA GLY A 66 8.89 9.99 9.96
C GLY A 66 7.66 9.23 9.44
N ILE A 67 7.74 8.60 8.27
CA ILE A 67 6.68 7.74 7.74
C ILE A 67 7.24 6.35 7.46
N GLN A 68 6.70 5.36 8.13
CA GLN A 68 7.06 3.97 7.88
C GLN A 68 6.16 3.34 6.81
N ASN A 69 6.62 2.25 6.22
CA ASN A 69 5.83 1.41 5.33
C ASN A 69 5.24 2.18 4.14
N PHE A 70 5.91 3.25 3.70
CA PHE A 70 5.46 4.08 2.58
C PHE A 70 5.92 3.47 1.27
N ARG A 71 4.97 3.09 0.44
CA ARG A 71 5.26 2.45 -0.84
C ARG A 71 4.20 2.69 -1.89
N ASP A 72 4.64 2.66 -3.14
CA ASP A 72 3.81 2.75 -4.33
C ASP A 72 3.10 1.43 -4.59
N MET A 73 1.84 1.47 -4.96
CA MET A 73 1.05 0.30 -5.36
C MET A 73 1.08 0.06 -6.87
N GLY A 74 1.87 0.81 -7.61
CA GLY A 74 2.02 0.68 -9.05
C GLY A 74 2.81 -0.54 -9.50
N GLY A 75 2.83 -0.78 -10.80
CA GLY A 75 3.63 -1.82 -11.44
C GLY A 75 3.06 -3.23 -11.42
N TYR A 76 2.04 -3.52 -10.64
CA TYR A 76 1.43 -4.84 -10.59
C TYR A 76 0.65 -5.16 -11.87
N PRO A 77 0.79 -6.36 -12.41
CA PRO A 77 0.06 -6.74 -13.61
C PRO A 77 -1.41 -7.00 -13.33
N SER A 78 -2.25 -6.63 -14.28
CA SER A 78 -3.66 -6.99 -14.35
C SER A 78 -3.85 -7.88 -15.57
N TYR A 79 -3.79 -9.19 -15.39
CA TYR A 79 -3.85 -10.14 -16.49
C TYR A 79 -5.14 -10.07 -17.32
N PRO A 80 -6.33 -9.95 -16.71
CA PRO A 80 -7.58 -9.85 -17.48
C PRO A 80 -7.62 -8.64 -18.43
N THR A 81 -7.00 -7.52 -18.01
CA THR A 81 -6.99 -6.29 -18.81
C THR A 81 -5.76 -6.16 -19.71
N LYS A 82 -4.75 -7.01 -19.52
CA LYS A 82 -3.42 -6.93 -20.18
C LYS A 82 -2.71 -5.59 -19.94
N LYS A 83 -2.96 -4.99 -18.80
CA LYS A 83 -2.42 -3.70 -18.38
C LYS A 83 -1.65 -3.85 -17.06
N ARG A 84 -1.07 -2.76 -16.59
CA ARG A 84 -0.42 -2.68 -15.28
C ARG A 84 -0.97 -1.51 -14.48
N VAL A 85 -0.90 -1.61 -13.16
CA VAL A 85 -1.21 -0.50 -12.28
C VAL A 85 -0.18 0.62 -12.51
N ARG A 86 -0.65 1.86 -12.71
CA ARG A 86 0.23 3.02 -12.91
C ARG A 86 1.09 3.26 -11.70
N TRP A 87 2.35 3.54 -11.94
CA TRP A 87 3.26 4.06 -10.92
C TRP A 87 2.92 5.51 -10.57
N GLY A 88 3.17 5.90 -9.32
CA GLY A 88 3.06 7.28 -8.90
C GLY A 88 1.63 7.81 -8.68
N MET A 89 0.65 6.95 -8.62
CA MET A 89 -0.76 7.34 -8.46
C MET A 89 -1.34 6.98 -7.11
N LEU A 90 -1.09 5.77 -6.64
CA LEU A 90 -1.67 5.24 -5.42
C LEU A 90 -0.58 4.67 -4.53
N TYR A 91 -0.54 5.15 -3.29
CA TYR A 91 0.42 4.77 -2.25
C TYR A 91 -0.29 4.24 -1.03
N ARG A 92 0.43 3.48 -0.24
CA ARG A 92 0.01 3.05 1.08
C ARG A 92 1.13 3.29 2.10
N SER A 93 0.78 3.52 3.36
CA SER A 93 1.77 3.75 4.40
C SER A 93 1.26 3.45 5.81
N ALA A 94 2.16 3.49 6.78
CA ALA A 94 1.84 3.68 8.18
C ALA A 94 1.41 5.13 8.43
N GLN A 95 1.11 5.46 9.68
CA GLN A 95 0.56 6.77 10.05
C GLN A 95 1.39 7.95 9.56
N ILE A 96 0.69 8.97 9.10
CA ILE A 96 1.26 10.25 8.68
C ILE A 96 0.72 11.32 9.63
N ASP A 97 1.61 11.81 10.49
CA ASP A 97 1.31 12.88 11.42
C ASP A 97 2.10 14.15 11.05
N SER A 98 2.27 15.07 11.98
CA SER A 98 3.11 16.24 11.81
C SER A 98 4.53 15.81 11.41
N LEU A 99 5.01 16.32 10.29
CA LEU A 99 6.31 15.99 9.72
C LEU A 99 7.26 17.17 9.82
N GLU A 100 8.56 16.87 9.91
CA GLU A 100 9.62 17.85 9.70
C GLU A 100 9.52 18.46 8.30
N CYS A 101 10.00 19.70 8.14
CA CYS A 101 9.93 20.43 6.87
C CYS A 101 10.51 19.66 5.69
N TYR A 102 11.61 18.93 5.91
CA TYR A 102 12.24 18.11 4.89
C TYR A 102 11.30 16.99 4.40
N SER A 103 10.74 16.23 5.29
CA SER A 103 9.84 15.11 4.96
C SER A 103 8.54 15.58 4.29
N ARG A 104 8.01 16.72 4.76
CA ARG A 104 6.85 17.35 4.12
C ARG A 104 7.15 17.77 2.70
N ARG A 105 8.33 18.32 2.46
CA ARG A 105 8.79 18.69 1.11
C ARG A 105 8.92 17.47 0.21
N GLU A 106 9.49 16.38 0.71
CA GLU A 106 9.59 15.14 -0.05
C GLU A 106 8.22 14.58 -0.44
N LEU A 107 7.27 14.58 0.50
CA LEU A 107 5.91 14.13 0.25
C LEU A 107 5.23 14.98 -0.85
N LYS A 108 5.48 16.28 -0.86
CA LYS A 108 5.02 17.19 -1.93
C LYS A 108 5.74 16.95 -3.25
N ASN A 109 7.04 16.68 -3.22
CA ASN A 109 7.84 16.47 -4.42
C ASN A 109 7.42 15.22 -5.20
N ILE A 110 6.96 14.18 -4.53
CA ILE A 110 6.39 13.00 -5.19
C ILE A 110 4.93 13.23 -5.66
N GLY A 111 4.38 14.39 -5.38
CA GLY A 111 3.10 14.85 -5.92
C GLY A 111 1.87 14.52 -5.09
N ILE A 112 2.00 13.97 -3.89
CA ILE A 112 0.83 13.60 -3.07
C ILE A 112 -0.12 14.77 -2.91
N LYS A 113 -1.38 14.57 -3.27
CA LYS A 113 -2.47 15.54 -3.10
C LYS A 113 -3.42 15.15 -1.99
N THR A 114 -3.83 13.90 -1.94
CA THR A 114 -4.88 13.41 -1.05
C THR A 114 -4.32 12.35 -0.11
N ILE A 115 -4.62 12.50 1.16
CA ILE A 115 -4.27 11.55 2.22
C ILE A 115 -5.57 11.00 2.79
N ILE A 116 -5.78 9.70 2.70
CA ILE A 116 -6.92 9.00 3.29
C ILE A 116 -6.46 8.38 4.60
N ASP A 117 -6.97 8.90 5.72
CA ASP A 117 -6.64 8.46 7.06
C ASP A 117 -7.74 7.53 7.59
N LEU A 118 -7.39 6.25 7.80
CA LEU A 118 -8.32 5.23 8.26
C LEU A 118 -8.34 5.07 9.80
N ARG A 119 -7.55 5.86 10.52
CA ARG A 119 -7.52 5.76 11.99
C ARG A 119 -8.85 6.16 12.60
N SER A 120 -9.20 5.51 13.72
CA SER A 120 -10.37 5.88 14.50
C SER A 120 -10.15 7.22 15.24
N GLU A 121 -11.22 7.84 15.67
CA GLU A 121 -11.14 9.10 16.45
C GLU A 121 -10.33 8.94 17.72
N SER A 122 -10.44 7.79 18.39
CA SER A 122 -9.68 7.51 19.61
C SER A 122 -8.17 7.44 19.36
N GLU A 123 -7.77 6.88 18.23
CA GLU A 123 -6.36 6.83 17.81
C GLU A 123 -5.77 8.20 17.46
N LEU A 124 -6.61 9.14 17.06
CA LEU A 124 -6.17 10.51 16.74
C LEU A 124 -5.92 11.39 17.96
N ARG A 125 -6.33 10.94 19.13
CA ARG A 125 -6.07 11.68 20.39
C ARG A 125 -4.57 11.71 20.66
N GLY A 126 -4.03 12.93 20.81
CA GLY A 126 -2.59 13.12 21.01
C GLY A 126 -1.75 13.11 19.73
N HIS A 127 -2.37 12.96 18.58
CA HIS A 127 -1.73 13.07 17.27
C HIS A 127 -2.17 14.36 16.56
N THR A 128 -1.24 14.96 15.83
CA THR A 128 -1.55 16.12 14.99
C THR A 128 -1.48 15.69 13.53
N PRO A 129 -2.64 15.47 12.88
CA PRO A 129 -2.65 15.10 11.47
C PRO A 129 -2.00 16.16 10.59
N LEU A 130 -1.35 15.71 9.52
CA LEU A 130 -0.78 16.59 8.52
C LEU A 130 -1.90 17.27 7.73
N GLN A 131 -2.01 18.59 7.81
CA GLN A 131 -3.09 19.34 7.15
C GLN A 131 -2.62 20.32 6.10
N GLN A 132 -1.49 20.96 6.29
CA GLN A 132 -1.04 22.03 5.40
C GLN A 132 -0.57 21.53 4.04
N GLY A 133 -1.25 21.95 3.00
CA GLY A 133 -0.90 21.67 1.61
C GLY A 133 -1.34 20.29 1.10
N PHE A 134 -2.14 19.55 1.89
CA PHE A 134 -2.69 18.26 1.51
C PHE A 134 -4.18 18.21 1.79
N ASN A 135 -4.91 17.48 0.94
CA ASN A 135 -6.30 17.17 1.19
C ASN A 135 -6.40 15.92 2.07
N VAL A 136 -6.57 16.10 3.36
CA VAL A 136 -6.69 14.99 4.31
C VAL A 136 -8.17 14.63 4.47
N ILE A 137 -8.52 13.41 4.09
CA ILE A 137 -9.87 12.86 4.20
C ILE A 137 -9.86 11.76 5.25
N HIS A 138 -10.64 11.95 6.30
CA HIS A 138 -10.76 10.99 7.38
C HIS A 138 -11.88 10.00 7.09
N VAL A 139 -11.54 8.72 7.00
CA VAL A 139 -12.47 7.60 6.83
C VAL A 139 -12.25 6.63 7.99
N PRO A 140 -12.84 6.87 9.16
CA PRO A 140 -12.49 6.13 10.36
C PRO A 140 -12.97 4.68 10.30
N ILE A 141 -12.04 3.76 10.49
CA ILE A 141 -12.29 2.33 10.65
C ILE A 141 -11.69 1.90 11.98
N LYS A 142 -12.53 1.48 12.90
CA LYS A 142 -12.10 1.04 14.23
C LYS A 142 -11.77 -0.46 14.17
N THR A 143 -10.56 -0.82 14.54
CA THR A 143 -10.16 -2.20 14.78
C THR A 143 -10.20 -2.47 16.26
N GLY A 144 -11.11 -3.28 16.76
CA GLY A 144 -11.18 -3.79 18.13
C GLY A 144 -10.43 -2.96 19.21
N ASP A 145 -10.27 -3.47 20.38
CA ASP A 145 -9.51 -2.79 21.42
C ASP A 145 -8.03 -3.13 21.35
N MET A 146 -7.34 -2.54 20.35
CA MET A 146 -5.88 -2.72 20.21
C MET A 146 -5.10 -2.29 21.44
N GLU A 147 -5.55 -1.22 22.10
CA GLU A 147 -4.95 -0.78 23.36
C GLU A 147 -5.07 -1.84 24.45
N ASP A 148 -6.23 -2.47 24.57
CA ASP A 148 -6.46 -3.54 25.56
C ASP A 148 -5.65 -4.79 25.24
N ILE A 149 -5.51 -5.12 23.95
CA ILE A 149 -4.66 -6.25 23.52
C ILE A 149 -3.19 -5.97 23.85
N LEU A 150 -2.70 -4.79 23.53
CA LEU A 150 -1.32 -4.40 23.83
C LEU A 150 -1.06 -4.37 25.33
N LYS A 151 -2.00 -3.84 26.10
CA LYS A 151 -1.95 -3.85 27.57
C LYS A 151 -1.92 -5.28 28.12
N GLY A 152 -2.78 -6.16 27.60
CA GLY A 152 -2.81 -7.56 28.00
C GLY A 152 -1.51 -8.29 27.68
N ILE A 153 -0.83 -7.95 26.58
CA ILE A 153 0.48 -8.47 26.24
C ILE A 153 1.54 -7.95 27.21
N GLN A 154 1.55 -6.65 27.50
CA GLN A 154 2.46 -6.05 28.48
C GLN A 154 2.31 -6.66 29.88
N GLU A 155 1.10 -6.93 30.31
CA GLU A 155 0.77 -7.56 31.58
C GLU A 155 0.97 -9.09 31.55
N GLN A 156 1.44 -9.65 30.44
CA GLN A 156 1.69 -11.07 30.22
C GLN A 156 0.44 -11.97 30.34
N LYS A 157 -0.74 -11.39 30.12
CA LYS A 157 -2.03 -12.09 30.20
C LYS A 157 -2.46 -12.70 28.86
N ILE A 158 -1.93 -12.18 27.73
CA ILE A 158 -2.29 -12.61 26.38
C ILE A 158 -1.07 -13.23 25.68
N LYS A 159 -1.23 -14.44 25.19
CA LYS A 159 -0.18 -15.20 24.48
C LYS A 159 -0.24 -14.98 22.97
N SER A 160 0.85 -15.31 22.29
CA SER A 160 1.01 -15.18 20.85
C SER A 160 -0.09 -15.88 20.02
N ASP A 161 -0.44 -17.12 20.38
CA ASP A 161 -1.49 -17.88 19.69
C ASP A 161 -2.89 -17.26 19.87
N THR A 162 -3.17 -16.67 21.03
CA THR A 162 -4.40 -15.91 21.25
C THR A 162 -4.43 -14.63 20.41
N VAL A 163 -3.32 -13.89 20.37
CA VAL A 163 -3.17 -12.71 19.51
C VAL A 163 -3.39 -13.08 18.04
N TYR A 164 -2.85 -14.19 17.61
CA TYR A 164 -2.99 -14.69 16.24
C TYR A 164 -4.48 -14.84 15.86
N ARG A 165 -5.24 -15.53 16.70
CA ARG A 165 -6.69 -15.72 16.50
C ARG A 165 -7.47 -14.40 16.57
N MET A 166 -7.05 -13.47 17.44
CA MET A 166 -7.68 -12.15 17.56
C MET A 166 -7.49 -11.33 16.28
N VAL A 167 -6.30 -11.36 15.69
CA VAL A 167 -6.02 -10.65 14.42
C VAL A 167 -6.82 -11.25 13.26
N GLU A 168 -6.92 -12.57 13.18
CA GLU A 168 -7.78 -13.23 12.19
C GLU A 168 -9.25 -12.78 12.32
N ARG A 169 -9.77 -12.74 13.55
CA ARG A 169 -11.14 -12.26 13.82
C ARG A 169 -11.30 -10.81 13.41
N MET A 170 -10.34 -9.94 13.76
CA MET A 170 -10.38 -8.53 13.39
C MET A 170 -10.46 -8.36 11.87
N ASN A 171 -9.70 -9.13 11.11
CA ASN A 171 -9.72 -9.05 9.66
C ASN A 171 -11.05 -9.55 9.07
N ARG A 172 -11.69 -10.57 9.65
CA ARG A 172 -13.05 -10.97 9.27
C ARG A 172 -14.05 -9.84 9.55
N GLU A 173 -13.97 -9.20 10.71
CA GLU A 173 -14.83 -8.07 11.06
C GLU A 173 -14.63 -6.87 10.15
N LEU A 174 -13.41 -6.60 9.73
CA LEU A 174 -13.08 -5.51 8.81
C LEU A 174 -13.81 -5.62 7.47
N VAL A 175 -13.98 -6.82 6.95
CA VAL A 175 -14.70 -7.01 5.67
C VAL A 175 -16.22 -7.09 5.84
N MET A 176 -16.73 -7.31 7.06
CA MET A 176 -18.15 -7.42 7.33
C MET A 176 -18.81 -6.09 7.74
N ASN A 177 -18.10 -5.24 8.48
CA ASN A 177 -18.70 -4.14 9.21
C ASN A 177 -18.42 -2.75 8.62
N TYR A 178 -17.60 -2.63 7.58
CA TYR A 178 -17.11 -1.35 7.07
C TYR A 178 -17.36 -1.13 5.57
N HIS A 179 -18.44 -1.67 5.06
CA HIS A 179 -18.79 -1.52 3.63
C HIS A 179 -18.92 -0.07 3.19
N LYS A 180 -19.49 0.79 4.03
CA LYS A 180 -19.65 2.23 3.74
C LYS A 180 -18.32 2.95 3.65
N GLU A 181 -17.40 2.62 4.55
CA GLU A 181 -16.06 3.20 4.60
C GLU A 181 -15.24 2.79 3.37
N TYR A 182 -15.29 1.54 2.95
CA TYR A 182 -14.67 1.10 1.71
C TYR A 182 -15.32 1.77 0.50
N ARG A 183 -16.64 1.89 0.49
CA ARG A 183 -17.32 2.65 -0.57
C ARG A 183 -16.84 4.10 -0.64
N GLN A 184 -16.67 4.75 0.48
CA GLN A 184 -16.15 6.11 0.55
C GLN A 184 -14.72 6.20 -0.01
N ILE A 185 -13.87 5.23 0.30
CA ILE A 185 -12.52 5.14 -0.29
C ILE A 185 -12.60 5.05 -1.82
N PHE A 186 -13.42 4.15 -2.34
CA PHE A 186 -13.60 4.02 -3.79
C PHE A 186 -14.18 5.28 -4.43
N ASP A 187 -15.09 5.97 -3.79
CA ASP A 187 -15.62 7.24 -4.28
C ASP A 187 -14.52 8.30 -4.41
N ILE A 188 -13.61 8.38 -3.45
CA ILE A 188 -12.44 9.26 -3.52
C ILE A 188 -11.55 8.88 -4.72
N LEU A 189 -11.30 7.59 -4.92
CA LEU A 189 -10.45 7.07 -5.99
C LEU A 189 -11.09 7.20 -7.39
N LEU A 190 -12.40 7.30 -7.48
CA LEU A 190 -13.12 7.52 -8.74
C LEU A 190 -13.02 8.95 -9.26
N ASN A 191 -12.52 9.86 -8.46
CA ASN A 191 -12.24 11.23 -8.86
C ASN A 191 -10.75 11.38 -9.23
N SER A 192 -10.45 11.48 -10.51
CA SER A 192 -9.09 11.60 -11.03
C SER A 192 -8.32 12.82 -10.51
N THR A 193 -9.02 13.87 -10.07
CA THR A 193 -8.39 15.09 -9.53
C THR A 193 -7.80 14.89 -8.13
N ASN A 194 -8.12 13.81 -7.44
CA ASN A 194 -7.62 13.50 -6.10
C ASN A 194 -6.19 12.94 -6.11
N TYR A 195 -5.72 12.46 -7.26
CA TYR A 195 -4.43 11.77 -7.34
C TYR A 195 -3.23 12.72 -7.42
N PRO A 196 -2.05 12.30 -6.96
CA PRO A 196 -1.73 11.04 -6.26
C PRO A 196 -2.31 10.94 -4.85
N VAL A 197 -2.71 9.72 -4.47
CA VAL A 197 -3.38 9.40 -3.21
C VAL A 197 -2.50 8.49 -2.36
N VAL A 198 -2.44 8.73 -1.05
CA VAL A 198 -1.91 7.77 -0.08
C VAL A 198 -3.00 7.37 0.91
N ILE A 199 -3.09 6.06 1.18
CA ILE A 199 -4.01 5.48 2.17
C ILE A 199 -3.17 5.00 3.34
N HIS A 200 -3.55 5.37 4.56
CA HIS A 200 -2.85 4.92 5.75
C HIS A 200 -3.79 4.63 6.93
N CYS A 201 -3.28 3.86 7.85
CA CYS A 201 -3.83 3.66 9.18
C CYS A 201 -2.70 3.87 10.20
N SER A 202 -2.62 3.12 11.28
CA SER A 202 -1.52 3.25 12.24
C SER A 202 -0.23 2.58 11.74
N SER A 203 -0.28 1.30 11.41
CA SER A 203 0.88 0.53 10.92
C SER A 203 0.93 0.38 9.39
N GLY A 204 -0.16 0.69 8.70
CA GLY A 204 -0.27 0.50 7.26
C GLY A 204 -0.44 -0.97 6.83
N LYS A 205 -0.79 -1.85 7.76
CA LYS A 205 -0.88 -3.29 7.54
C LYS A 205 -2.32 -3.81 7.45
N GLY A 206 -3.10 -3.66 8.52
CA GLY A 206 -4.42 -4.28 8.64
C GLY A 206 -5.50 -3.58 7.81
N ARG A 207 -5.98 -2.43 8.27
CA ARG A 207 -7.03 -1.64 7.59
C ARG A 207 -6.58 -1.20 6.20
N THR A 208 -5.38 -0.66 6.12
CA THR A 208 -4.75 -0.29 4.84
C THR A 208 -4.52 -1.52 3.97
N GLY A 209 -4.16 -2.66 4.55
CA GLY A 209 -3.97 -3.91 3.83
C GLY A 209 -5.25 -4.43 3.20
N ILE A 210 -6.36 -4.42 3.94
CA ILE A 210 -7.68 -4.81 3.40
C ILE A 210 -8.12 -3.85 2.30
N ALA A 211 -8.07 -2.54 2.55
CA ALA A 211 -8.42 -1.55 1.53
C ALA A 211 -7.58 -1.70 0.26
N SER A 212 -6.27 -1.86 0.40
CA SER A 212 -5.35 -2.08 -0.72
C SER A 212 -5.66 -3.36 -1.48
N ALA A 213 -5.95 -4.46 -0.78
CA ALA A 213 -6.33 -5.72 -1.39
C ALA A 213 -7.61 -5.59 -2.22
N LEU A 214 -8.63 -4.91 -1.72
CA LEU A 214 -9.88 -4.68 -2.43
C LEU A 214 -9.66 -3.80 -3.68
N ILE A 215 -8.84 -2.77 -3.57
CA ILE A 215 -8.51 -1.89 -4.70
C ILE A 215 -7.76 -2.69 -5.78
N LEU A 216 -6.73 -3.43 -5.42
CA LEU A 216 -5.97 -4.24 -6.37
C LEU A 216 -6.85 -5.32 -7.02
N ALA A 217 -7.74 -5.95 -6.26
CA ALA A 217 -8.71 -6.90 -6.82
C ALA A 217 -9.63 -6.25 -7.85
N SER A 218 -10.13 -5.03 -7.59
CA SER A 218 -10.96 -4.28 -8.53
C SER A 218 -10.23 -3.93 -9.82
N LEU A 219 -8.91 -3.86 -9.78
CA LEU A 219 -8.05 -3.61 -10.94
C LEU A 219 -7.67 -4.89 -11.70
N GLY A 220 -8.10 -6.05 -11.25
CA GLY A 220 -7.79 -7.33 -11.88
C GLY A 220 -6.42 -7.90 -11.52
N VAL A 221 -5.79 -7.43 -10.44
CA VAL A 221 -4.56 -8.02 -9.91
C VAL A 221 -4.92 -9.33 -9.21
N ASN A 222 -4.15 -10.40 -9.47
CA ASN A 222 -4.45 -11.70 -8.90
C ASN A 222 -4.15 -11.79 -7.39
N SER A 223 -4.72 -12.78 -6.74
CA SER A 223 -4.64 -12.94 -5.28
C SER A 223 -3.21 -13.21 -4.78
N ASP A 224 -2.38 -13.89 -5.56
CA ASP A 224 -0.99 -14.17 -5.17
C ASP A 224 -0.17 -12.88 -5.09
N ILE A 225 -0.33 -11.99 -6.05
CA ILE A 225 0.34 -10.69 -6.09
C ILE A 225 -0.19 -9.78 -4.98
N ILE A 226 -1.49 -9.78 -4.73
CA ILE A 226 -2.11 -9.06 -3.61
C ILE A 226 -1.52 -9.53 -2.28
N MET A 227 -1.33 -10.83 -2.11
CA MET A 227 -0.72 -11.39 -0.91
C MET A 227 0.74 -10.96 -0.76
N GLU A 228 1.50 -10.92 -1.85
CA GLU A 228 2.87 -10.42 -1.84
C GLU A 228 2.93 -8.95 -1.41
N ASP A 229 2.07 -8.10 -1.97
CA ASP A 229 1.97 -6.68 -1.56
C ASP A 229 1.64 -6.54 -0.08
N TYR A 230 0.70 -7.31 0.42
CA TYR A 230 0.32 -7.32 1.84
C TYR A 230 1.52 -7.68 2.73
N ARG A 231 2.27 -8.72 2.38
CA ARG A 231 3.41 -9.21 3.16
C ARG A 231 4.62 -8.29 3.13
N LEU A 232 4.72 -7.36 2.17
CA LEU A 232 5.79 -6.36 2.13
C LEU A 232 5.82 -5.46 3.37
N SER A 233 4.73 -5.35 4.11
CA SER A 233 4.72 -4.65 5.40
C SER A 233 5.73 -5.21 6.39
N ASN A 234 6.09 -6.49 6.30
CA ASN A 234 7.10 -7.10 7.16
C ASN A 234 8.51 -6.53 6.89
N ASP A 235 8.76 -6.07 5.66
CA ASP A 235 10.06 -5.53 5.25
C ASP A 235 10.19 -4.03 5.51
N TYR A 236 9.07 -3.31 5.53
CA TYR A 236 9.05 -1.84 5.55
C TYR A 236 8.46 -1.24 6.84
N PHE A 237 8.07 -2.06 7.79
CA PHE A 237 7.61 -1.61 9.10
C PHE A 237 8.55 -2.08 10.20
N ASN A 238 9.10 -1.13 10.97
CA ASN A 238 10.04 -1.39 12.05
C ASN A 238 9.27 -1.43 13.37
N ILE A 239 9.09 -2.62 13.94
CA ILE A 239 8.39 -2.83 15.21
C ILE A 239 9.04 -2.07 16.37
N PRO A 240 10.38 -2.08 16.56
CA PRO A 240 11.05 -1.33 17.62
C PRO A 240 10.77 0.18 17.59
N SER A 241 10.68 0.77 16.41
CA SER A 241 10.34 2.19 16.27
C SER A 241 8.90 2.49 16.64
N ALA A 242 8.00 1.52 16.49
CA ALA A 242 6.58 1.65 16.82
C ALA A 242 6.30 1.30 18.29
N SER A 243 7.09 0.44 18.89
CA SER A 243 6.85 -0.15 20.22
C SER A 243 8.16 -0.40 20.95
N SER A 244 8.83 0.68 21.35
CA SER A 244 10.14 0.62 22.00
C SER A 244 10.16 -0.18 23.29
N TYR A 245 9.06 -0.24 24.02
CA TYR A 245 8.93 -1.02 25.24
C TYR A 245 9.00 -2.54 25.00
N ALA A 246 8.78 -3.00 23.78
CA ALA A 246 8.76 -4.44 23.48
C ALA A 246 10.08 -5.14 23.83
N TYR A 247 11.20 -4.46 23.71
CA TYR A 247 12.51 -5.01 24.05
C TYR A 247 12.69 -5.37 25.53
N ASN A 248 11.94 -4.69 26.41
CA ASN A 248 12.03 -4.91 27.85
C ASN A 248 11.05 -5.99 28.35
N LEU A 249 10.29 -6.57 27.44
CA LEU A 249 9.33 -7.62 27.76
C LEU A 249 9.98 -9.01 27.69
N PRO A 250 9.44 -10.00 28.44
CA PRO A 250 9.85 -11.40 28.27
C PRO A 250 9.69 -11.88 26.82
N ALA A 251 10.48 -12.86 26.40
CA ALA A 251 10.47 -13.39 25.04
C ALA A 251 9.07 -13.78 24.53
N ARG A 252 8.24 -14.37 25.42
CA ARG A 252 6.85 -14.73 25.09
C ARG A 252 6.00 -13.52 24.73
N SER A 253 6.16 -12.41 25.44
CA SER A 253 5.45 -11.16 25.16
C SER A 253 6.00 -10.46 23.91
N GLN A 254 7.31 -10.55 23.67
CA GLN A 254 7.90 -10.06 22.42
C GLN A 254 7.36 -10.82 21.21
N GLU A 255 7.17 -12.13 21.31
CA GLU A 255 6.54 -12.94 20.27
C GLU A 255 5.10 -12.49 19.98
N ALA A 256 4.32 -12.21 21.02
CA ALA A 256 2.97 -11.68 20.88
C ALA A 256 2.92 -10.30 20.21
N ILE A 257 3.84 -9.40 20.55
CA ILE A 257 3.98 -8.08 19.89
C ILE A 257 4.37 -8.28 18.41
N THR A 258 5.32 -9.15 18.13
CA THR A 258 5.69 -9.46 16.75
C THR A 258 4.51 -9.99 15.95
N THR A 259 3.70 -10.86 16.54
CA THR A 259 2.51 -11.40 15.91
C THR A 259 1.51 -10.30 15.53
N ILE A 260 1.24 -9.36 16.42
CA ILE A 260 0.26 -8.29 16.18
C ILE A 260 0.71 -7.33 15.06
N TYR A 261 2.02 -7.12 14.92
CA TYR A 261 2.58 -6.23 13.90
C TYR A 261 3.01 -6.95 12.61
N SER A 262 2.92 -8.26 12.54
CA SER A 262 3.28 -9.03 11.34
C SER A 262 2.15 -9.05 10.33
N ALA A 263 2.50 -8.98 9.05
CA ALA A 263 1.60 -9.25 7.94
C ALA A 263 1.72 -10.73 7.57
N ARG A 264 0.88 -11.56 8.16
CA ARG A 264 0.88 -13.00 7.91
C ARG A 264 -0.18 -13.39 6.89
N GLU A 265 0.13 -14.38 6.09
CA GLU A 265 -0.75 -14.90 5.05
C GLU A 265 -2.13 -15.26 5.60
N ASP A 266 -2.18 -15.94 6.75
CA ASP A 266 -3.45 -16.32 7.39
C ASP A 266 -4.32 -15.13 7.76
N PHE A 267 -3.74 -13.98 8.04
CA PHE A 267 -4.50 -12.78 8.41
C PHE A 267 -5.29 -12.21 7.22
N LEU A 268 -4.67 -12.13 6.06
CA LEU A 268 -5.38 -11.70 4.86
C LEU A 268 -6.33 -12.79 4.36
N ASN A 269 -5.93 -14.05 4.45
CA ASN A 269 -6.80 -15.18 4.08
C ASN A 269 -8.05 -15.26 4.96
N ALA A 270 -7.99 -14.91 6.24
CA ALA A 270 -9.17 -14.85 7.09
C ALA A 270 -10.22 -13.88 6.54
N ALA A 271 -9.80 -12.72 6.05
CA ALA A 271 -10.69 -11.76 5.39
C ALA A 271 -11.24 -12.32 4.06
N LYS A 272 -10.38 -12.90 3.24
CA LYS A 272 -10.76 -13.49 1.95
C LYS A 272 -11.77 -14.62 2.11
N GLU A 273 -11.53 -15.52 3.03
CA GLU A 273 -12.43 -16.64 3.33
C GLU A 273 -13.80 -16.16 3.82
N GLU A 274 -13.85 -15.12 4.62
CA GLU A 274 -15.10 -14.50 5.08
C GLU A 274 -15.89 -13.88 3.92
N ILE A 275 -15.21 -13.22 3.01
CA ILE A 275 -15.80 -12.68 1.77
C ILE A 275 -16.38 -13.83 0.93
N GLU A 276 -15.60 -14.87 0.69
CA GLU A 276 -15.99 -16.03 -0.12
C GLU A 276 -17.18 -16.76 0.51
N ARG A 277 -17.17 -16.93 1.81
CA ARG A 277 -18.26 -17.60 2.54
C ARG A 277 -19.58 -16.86 2.41
N ARG A 278 -19.56 -15.52 2.41
CA ARG A 278 -20.79 -14.69 2.38
C ARG A 278 -21.23 -14.30 0.98
N TYR A 279 -20.30 -14.10 0.06
CA TYR A 279 -20.56 -13.54 -1.27
C TYR A 279 -20.10 -14.42 -2.42
N GLY A 280 -19.38 -15.50 -2.15
CA GLY A 280 -18.85 -16.42 -3.14
C GLY A 280 -17.47 -16.03 -3.67
N ASP A 281 -17.27 -14.77 -4.04
CA ASP A 281 -15.99 -14.22 -4.50
C ASP A 281 -15.85 -12.73 -4.19
N VAL A 282 -14.65 -12.21 -4.41
CA VAL A 282 -14.35 -10.79 -4.14
C VAL A 282 -15.07 -9.86 -5.12
N ASP A 283 -15.22 -10.25 -6.37
CA ASP A 283 -15.93 -9.44 -7.37
C ASP A 283 -17.40 -9.23 -6.97
N THR A 284 -18.06 -10.27 -6.51
CA THR A 284 -19.42 -10.18 -5.99
C THR A 284 -19.50 -9.31 -4.73
N TYR A 285 -18.52 -9.42 -3.85
CA TYR A 285 -18.41 -8.56 -2.67
C TYR A 285 -18.27 -7.08 -3.04
N LEU A 286 -17.40 -6.75 -3.99
CA LEU A 286 -17.24 -5.38 -4.48
C LEU A 286 -18.53 -4.81 -5.06
N GLN A 287 -19.30 -5.61 -5.77
CA GLN A 287 -20.57 -5.19 -6.39
C GLN A 287 -21.72 -5.13 -5.40
N ARG A 288 -21.92 -6.16 -4.58
CA ARG A 288 -23.08 -6.27 -3.69
C ARG A 288 -22.89 -5.63 -2.34
N ALA A 289 -21.74 -5.83 -1.70
CA ALA A 289 -21.48 -5.28 -0.38
C ALA A 289 -21.04 -3.81 -0.43
N ILE A 290 -20.06 -3.50 -1.28
CA ILE A 290 -19.53 -2.15 -1.42
C ILE A 290 -20.37 -1.32 -2.40
N GLY A 291 -21.06 -1.98 -3.33
CA GLY A 291 -21.98 -1.32 -4.25
C GLY A 291 -21.31 -0.69 -5.46
N LEU A 292 -20.14 -1.18 -5.86
CA LEU A 292 -19.48 -0.73 -7.08
C LEU A 292 -20.18 -1.27 -8.31
N THR A 293 -20.56 -0.40 -9.22
CA THR A 293 -21.11 -0.79 -10.52
C THR A 293 -19.98 -1.25 -11.46
N LYS A 294 -20.34 -1.98 -12.51
CA LYS A 294 -19.36 -2.37 -13.56
C LYS A 294 -18.74 -1.15 -14.22
N GLU A 295 -19.52 -0.09 -14.44
CA GLU A 295 -19.07 1.17 -15.00
C GLU A 295 -18.08 1.88 -14.09
N GLU A 296 -18.32 1.87 -12.78
CA GLU A 296 -17.42 2.45 -11.80
C GLU A 296 -16.10 1.68 -11.74
N ILE A 297 -16.13 0.35 -11.79
CA ILE A 297 -14.91 -0.47 -11.85
C ILE A 297 -14.12 -0.17 -13.13
N LYS A 298 -14.78 -0.05 -14.28
CA LYS A 298 -14.13 0.34 -15.54
C LYS A 298 -13.53 1.73 -15.46
N LYS A 299 -14.20 2.68 -14.83
CA LYS A 299 -13.69 4.03 -14.61
C LYS A 299 -12.44 4.02 -13.76
N LEU A 300 -12.46 3.27 -12.66
CA LEU A 300 -11.30 3.12 -11.79
C LEU A 300 -10.12 2.51 -12.56
N GLN A 301 -10.36 1.48 -13.34
CA GLN A 301 -9.36 0.86 -14.20
C GLN A 301 -8.80 1.86 -15.22
N SER A 302 -9.63 2.72 -15.81
CA SER A 302 -9.17 3.74 -16.75
C SER A 302 -8.26 4.78 -16.10
N ILE A 303 -8.46 5.06 -14.80
CA ILE A 303 -7.62 6.00 -14.04
C ILE A 303 -6.29 5.33 -13.64
N LEU A 304 -6.33 4.10 -13.16
CA LEU A 304 -5.20 3.46 -12.48
C LEU A 304 -4.44 2.43 -13.32
N LEU A 305 -4.95 1.99 -14.44
CA LEU A 305 -4.26 1.04 -15.31
C LEU A 305 -3.67 1.73 -16.54
N VAL A 306 -2.52 1.22 -16.98
CA VAL A 306 -1.84 1.66 -18.20
C VAL A 306 -1.38 0.44 -18.99
N LYS A 307 -1.42 0.56 -20.32
CA LYS A 307 -0.91 -0.49 -21.19
C LYS A 307 0.61 -0.66 -21.01
N ASN A 308 1.07 -1.91 -21.13
CA ASN A 308 2.47 -2.18 -21.37
C ASN A 308 2.73 -1.86 -22.85
N ASP A 309 3.40 -0.79 -23.11
CA ASP A 309 3.83 -0.45 -24.48
C ASP A 309 5.09 -1.20 -24.84
#